data_e9136f59134a384cf57f2226a59703d2
#
_entry.id   e9136f59134a384cf57f2226a59703d2
#
_cell.length_a   1.000
_cell.length_b   1.000
_cell.length_c   1.000
_cell.angle_alpha   90.00
_cell.angle_beta   90.00
_cell.angle_gamma   90.00
#
_symmetry.space_group_name_H-M   'P 1'
#
loop_
_entity.id
_entity.type
_entity.pdbx_description
1 polymer ?
#
loop_
_entity_poly.entity_id
_entity_poly.type
_entity_poly.pdbx_seq_one_letter_code
_entity_poly.pdbx_strand_id
1 'polypeptide(L)'
;MKRMLKIVPKGSVVLAATSFASYVLGLARDHFFAQTFGASRALDAYNAAFLFPDLLFNILIASGIAAAFVPILTSLLRSDKAKAEEYVNSVITSATGTMLTMAMLIVIFAGPVSAVIAPGFDLQDRQLTVKILRVLAFSPIFFAASNALGAMLITKRRFLFYGLSPVLYNLGIIAGTLLLAPRFGIMGVAVGTLFGAALHLLVRIADVWRSGFRFKAVLAFRTPEFRKTISLMIPKMFGHPIELATFWGFTAIASALAAGSVAVIS
;
A
#
# COMPACT_ATOMS: atom_id res chain seq x y z
N MET A 1 37.89 -3.72 -0.31
CA MET A 1 36.60 -3.09 -0.66
C MET A 1 36.19 -3.26 -2.14
N LYS A 2 37.04 -2.93 -3.15
CA LYS A 2 36.69 -3.12 -4.58
C LYS A 2 36.43 -4.57 -5.04
N ARG A 3 36.97 -5.60 -4.38
CA ARG A 3 36.74 -7.02 -4.71
C ARG A 3 35.41 -7.58 -4.18
N MET A 4 34.87 -7.07 -3.05
CA MET A 4 33.56 -7.50 -2.50
C MET A 4 32.39 -6.95 -3.33
N LEU A 5 32.54 -5.78 -3.95
CA LEU A 5 31.50 -5.18 -4.83
C LEU A 5 31.27 -5.96 -6.13
N LYS A 6 32.19 -6.85 -6.54
CA LYS A 6 32.01 -7.74 -7.70
C LYS A 6 31.11 -8.97 -7.42
N ILE A 7 30.86 -9.28 -6.15
CA ILE A 7 30.06 -10.44 -5.73
C ILE A 7 28.56 -10.08 -5.58
N VAL A 8 28.25 -8.79 -5.34
CA VAL A 8 26.87 -8.35 -5.15
C VAL A 8 26.23 -7.99 -6.49
N PRO A 9 25.11 -8.62 -6.88
CA PRO A 9 24.40 -8.27 -8.11
C PRO A 9 23.98 -6.78 -8.11
N LYS A 10 24.17 -6.08 -9.21
CA LYS A 10 23.81 -4.66 -9.35
C LYS A 10 22.37 -4.36 -8.91
N GLY A 11 21.45 -5.28 -9.18
CA GLY A 11 20.06 -5.16 -8.77
C GLY A 11 19.85 -5.12 -7.26
N SER A 12 20.61 -5.91 -6.51
CA SER A 12 20.56 -5.91 -5.03
C SER A 12 21.08 -4.60 -4.44
N VAL A 13 22.12 -4.01 -5.04
CA VAL A 13 22.63 -2.70 -4.62
C VAL A 13 21.58 -1.61 -4.85
N VAL A 14 20.91 -1.62 -6.01
CA VAL A 14 19.84 -0.67 -6.31
C VAL A 14 18.70 -0.80 -5.32
N LEU A 15 18.25 -2.03 -5.04
CA LEU A 15 17.19 -2.28 -4.03
C LEU A 15 17.61 -1.79 -2.65
N ALA A 16 18.82 -2.11 -2.20
CA ALA A 16 19.32 -1.67 -0.91
C ALA A 16 19.36 -0.14 -0.80
N ALA A 17 19.87 0.53 -1.83
CA ALA A 17 19.97 2.00 -1.86
C ALA A 17 18.59 2.66 -1.87
N THR A 18 17.65 2.17 -2.69
CA THR A 18 16.28 2.72 -2.74
C THR A 18 15.48 2.41 -1.47
N SER A 19 15.66 1.23 -0.87
CA SER A 19 15.05 0.90 0.41
C SER A 19 15.60 1.81 1.52
N PHE A 20 16.90 2.01 1.58
CA PHE A 20 17.51 2.93 2.54
C PHE A 20 16.98 4.36 2.37
N ALA A 21 16.91 4.86 1.13
CA ALA A 21 16.33 6.17 0.84
C ALA A 21 14.86 6.26 1.29
N SER A 22 14.07 5.19 1.08
CA SER A 22 12.68 5.13 1.54
C SER A 22 12.57 5.17 3.07
N TYR A 23 13.44 4.44 3.79
CA TYR A 23 13.47 4.50 5.26
C TYR A 23 13.85 5.87 5.79
N VAL A 24 14.87 6.52 5.21
CA VAL A 24 15.26 7.89 5.59
C VAL A 24 14.11 8.87 5.35
N LEU A 25 13.40 8.75 4.23
CA LEU A 25 12.23 9.57 3.96
C LEU A 25 11.05 9.24 4.89
N GLY A 26 10.89 7.98 5.31
CA GLY A 26 9.93 7.60 6.34
C GLY A 26 10.20 8.32 7.66
N LEU A 27 11.45 8.31 8.14
CA LEU A 27 11.84 9.05 9.33
C LEU A 27 11.66 10.57 9.17
N ALA A 28 11.97 11.12 8.00
CA ALA A 28 11.73 12.54 7.70
C ALA A 28 10.23 12.86 7.73
N ARG A 29 9.39 12.00 7.16
CA ARG A 29 7.92 12.11 7.23
C ARG A 29 7.43 12.16 8.67
N ASP A 30 7.88 11.24 9.51
CA ASP A 30 7.48 11.15 10.91
C ASP A 30 7.95 12.38 11.70
N HIS A 31 9.15 12.89 11.39
CA HIS A 31 9.64 14.16 11.93
C HIS A 31 8.73 15.35 11.55
N PHE A 32 8.32 15.46 10.27
CA PHE A 32 7.38 16.51 9.85
C PHE A 32 6.00 16.34 10.47
N PHE A 33 5.53 15.12 10.68
CA PHE A 33 4.30 14.88 11.44
C PHE A 33 4.41 15.40 12.87
N ALA A 34 5.51 15.07 13.56
CA ALA A 34 5.76 15.52 14.91
C ALA A 34 5.85 17.05 15.01
N GLN A 35 6.51 17.70 14.05
CA GLN A 35 6.61 19.17 14.01
C GLN A 35 5.27 19.86 13.72
N THR A 36 4.45 19.27 12.80
CA THR A 36 3.23 19.93 12.32
C THR A 36 2.04 19.69 13.24
N PHE A 37 1.93 18.49 13.80
CA PHE A 37 0.75 18.06 14.55
C PHE A 37 1.05 17.69 16.00
N GLY A 38 2.31 17.36 16.32
CA GLY A 38 2.65 16.83 17.64
C GLY A 38 1.88 15.57 17.99
N ALA A 39 1.77 15.27 19.29
CA ALA A 39 0.92 14.20 19.81
C ALA A 39 -0.53 14.72 19.95
N SER A 40 -1.27 14.77 18.85
CA SER A 40 -2.60 15.36 18.77
C SER A 40 -3.67 14.37 18.34
N ARG A 41 -4.94 14.65 18.66
CA ARG A 41 -6.10 13.92 18.18
C ARG A 41 -6.22 13.91 16.66
N ALA A 42 -5.76 14.94 15.97
CA ALA A 42 -5.75 14.97 14.51
C ALA A 42 -4.84 13.88 13.91
N LEU A 43 -3.64 13.71 14.50
CA LEU A 43 -2.72 12.65 14.07
C LEU A 43 -3.22 11.25 14.48
N ASP A 44 -3.83 11.13 15.67
CA ASP A 44 -4.51 9.90 16.10
C ASP A 44 -5.60 9.48 15.11
N ALA A 45 -6.44 10.43 14.68
CA ALA A 45 -7.50 10.18 13.70
C ALA A 45 -6.97 9.73 12.33
N TYR A 46 -5.83 10.30 11.89
CA TYR A 46 -5.18 9.91 10.65
C TYR A 46 -4.63 8.46 10.74
N ASN A 47 -3.91 8.13 11.81
CA ASN A 47 -3.33 6.81 11.99
C ASN A 47 -4.42 5.74 12.15
N ALA A 48 -5.46 6.02 12.92
CA ALA A 48 -6.62 5.14 13.04
C ALA A 48 -7.33 4.92 11.70
N ALA A 49 -7.54 5.99 10.92
CA ALA A 49 -8.17 5.89 9.60
C ALA A 49 -7.33 5.11 8.58
N PHE A 50 -5.99 5.15 8.69
CA PHE A 50 -5.09 4.43 7.80
C PHE A 50 -5.14 2.92 8.02
N LEU A 51 -5.35 2.48 9.25
CA LEU A 51 -5.24 1.10 9.68
C LEU A 51 -6.16 0.14 8.90
N PHE A 52 -7.43 0.49 8.71
CA PHE A 52 -8.41 -0.44 8.12
C PHE A 52 -8.23 -0.66 6.62
N PRO A 53 -8.03 0.37 5.78
CA PRO A 53 -7.69 0.19 4.37
C PRO A 53 -6.40 -0.61 4.18
N ASP A 54 -5.37 -0.36 5.00
CA ASP A 54 -4.09 -1.05 4.94
C ASP A 54 -4.23 -2.53 5.35
N LEU A 55 -4.98 -2.81 6.40
CA LEU A 55 -5.31 -4.17 6.84
C LEU A 55 -5.98 -4.97 5.71
N LEU A 56 -7.03 -4.43 5.10
CA LEU A 56 -7.73 -5.11 4.00
C LEU A 56 -6.80 -5.35 2.81
N PHE A 57 -5.97 -4.38 2.46
CA PHE A 57 -4.99 -4.53 1.39
C PHE A 57 -3.98 -5.64 1.71
N ASN A 58 -3.43 -5.68 2.90
CA ASN A 58 -2.45 -6.68 3.32
C ASN A 58 -3.04 -8.09 3.34
N ILE A 59 -4.26 -8.25 3.87
CA ILE A 59 -4.95 -9.55 3.90
C ILE A 59 -5.30 -10.01 2.48
N LEU A 60 -5.97 -9.18 1.70
CA LEU A 60 -6.57 -9.60 0.43
C LEU A 60 -5.58 -9.65 -0.73
N ILE A 61 -4.55 -8.82 -0.73
CA ILE A 61 -3.69 -8.62 -1.90
C ILE A 61 -2.21 -8.86 -1.60
N ALA A 62 -1.62 -8.13 -0.65
CA ALA A 62 -0.16 -8.09 -0.49
C ALA A 62 0.43 -9.45 -0.11
N SER A 63 -0.20 -10.16 0.83
CA SER A 63 0.25 -11.47 1.32
C SER A 63 0.25 -12.54 0.23
N GLY A 64 -0.66 -12.45 -0.73
CA GLY A 64 -0.87 -13.46 -1.77
C GLY A 64 -0.10 -13.23 -3.07
N ILE A 65 -0.02 -11.99 -3.54
CA ILE A 65 0.60 -11.67 -4.83
C ILE A 65 2.07 -12.08 -4.84
N ALA A 66 2.85 -11.71 -3.85
CA ALA A 66 4.29 -12.01 -3.83
C ALA A 66 4.58 -13.52 -3.91
N ALA A 67 3.75 -14.34 -3.28
CA ALA A 67 3.99 -15.76 -3.16
C ALA A 67 3.51 -16.59 -4.36
N ALA A 68 2.41 -16.19 -4.96
CA ALA A 68 1.78 -16.96 -6.05
C ALA A 68 2.12 -16.39 -7.43
N PHE A 69 2.11 -15.07 -7.56
CA PHE A 69 2.23 -14.40 -8.85
C PHE A 69 3.60 -14.57 -9.50
N VAL A 70 4.69 -14.35 -8.74
CA VAL A 70 6.06 -14.38 -9.30
C VAL A 70 6.44 -15.76 -9.87
N PRO A 71 6.22 -16.89 -9.17
CA PRO A 71 6.53 -18.23 -9.71
C PRO A 71 5.70 -18.55 -10.97
N ILE A 72 4.39 -18.27 -10.94
CA ILE A 72 3.51 -18.55 -12.07
C ILE A 72 3.89 -17.71 -13.29
N LEU A 73 4.09 -16.40 -13.10
CA LEU A 73 4.51 -15.50 -14.17
C LEU A 73 5.87 -15.91 -14.76
N THR A 74 6.83 -16.28 -13.92
CA THR A 74 8.15 -16.73 -14.38
C THR A 74 8.05 -17.98 -15.25
N SER A 75 7.18 -18.92 -14.91
CA SER A 75 6.91 -20.11 -15.70
C SER A 75 6.29 -19.75 -17.05
N LEU A 76 5.24 -18.91 -17.03
CA LEU A 76 4.53 -18.49 -18.24
C LEU A 76 5.42 -17.70 -19.21
N LEU A 77 6.27 -16.81 -18.70
CA LEU A 77 7.20 -16.04 -19.55
C LEU A 77 8.19 -16.93 -20.34
N ARG A 78 8.45 -18.15 -19.86
CA ARG A 78 9.32 -19.13 -20.53
C ARG A 78 8.57 -19.99 -21.56
N SER A 79 7.28 -20.26 -21.34
CA SER A 79 6.48 -21.18 -22.14
C SER A 79 5.58 -20.48 -23.15
N ASP A 80 4.89 -19.42 -22.74
CA ASP A 80 3.88 -18.73 -23.56
C ASP A 80 3.74 -17.26 -23.10
N LYS A 81 4.32 -16.36 -23.89
CA LYS A 81 4.31 -14.92 -23.60
C LYS A 81 2.90 -14.31 -23.65
N ALA A 82 2.02 -14.80 -24.53
CA ALA A 82 0.66 -14.29 -24.66
C ALA A 82 -0.16 -14.64 -23.40
N LYS A 83 -0.06 -15.89 -22.92
CA LYS A 83 -0.67 -16.29 -21.64
C LYS A 83 -0.08 -15.55 -20.45
N ALA A 84 1.22 -15.26 -20.45
CA ALA A 84 1.83 -14.45 -19.39
C ALA A 84 1.23 -13.05 -19.34
N GLU A 85 1.00 -12.40 -20.49
CA GLU A 85 0.36 -11.07 -20.56
C GLU A 85 -1.11 -11.11 -20.13
N GLU A 86 -1.87 -12.13 -20.58
CA GLU A 86 -3.26 -12.33 -20.13
C GLU A 86 -3.35 -12.54 -18.63
N TYR A 87 -2.48 -13.38 -18.08
CA TYR A 87 -2.41 -13.64 -16.64
C TYR A 87 -2.12 -12.38 -15.84
N VAL A 88 -1.11 -11.58 -16.22
CA VAL A 88 -0.78 -10.31 -15.57
C VAL A 88 -1.97 -9.36 -15.62
N ASN A 89 -2.60 -9.20 -16.78
CA ASN A 89 -3.77 -8.33 -16.96
C ASN A 89 -4.94 -8.77 -16.07
N SER A 90 -5.19 -10.09 -15.98
CA SER A 90 -6.25 -10.65 -15.14
C SER A 90 -6.00 -10.41 -13.66
N VAL A 91 -4.76 -10.59 -13.18
CA VAL A 91 -4.40 -10.33 -11.78
C VAL A 91 -4.53 -8.85 -11.44
N ILE A 92 -4.03 -7.94 -12.29
CA ILE A 92 -4.17 -6.49 -12.09
C ILE A 92 -5.64 -6.09 -12.04
N THR A 93 -6.43 -6.53 -13.03
CA THR A 93 -7.86 -6.18 -13.12
C THR A 93 -8.63 -6.69 -11.90
N SER A 94 -8.39 -7.93 -11.49
CA SER A 94 -9.08 -8.54 -10.35
C SER A 94 -8.69 -7.91 -9.03
N ALA A 95 -7.39 -7.70 -8.79
CA ALA A 95 -6.90 -7.08 -7.55
C ALA A 95 -7.38 -5.63 -7.42
N THR A 96 -7.30 -4.85 -8.50
CA THR A 96 -7.78 -3.46 -8.53
C THR A 96 -9.29 -3.39 -8.35
N GLY A 97 -10.05 -4.27 -9.02
CA GLY A 97 -11.51 -4.38 -8.89
C GLY A 97 -11.94 -4.75 -7.47
N THR A 98 -11.25 -5.71 -6.84
CA THR A 98 -11.49 -6.08 -5.44
C THR A 98 -11.26 -4.89 -4.51
N MET A 99 -10.13 -4.18 -4.65
CA MET A 99 -9.84 -3.00 -3.82
C MET A 99 -10.81 -1.84 -4.09
N LEU A 100 -11.26 -1.65 -5.33
CA LEU A 100 -12.29 -0.66 -5.64
C LEU A 100 -13.60 -0.99 -4.92
N THR A 101 -14.02 -2.25 -4.95
CA THR A 101 -15.22 -2.70 -4.22
C THR A 101 -15.06 -2.48 -2.71
N MET A 102 -13.91 -2.85 -2.14
CA MET A 102 -13.64 -2.60 -0.72
C MET A 102 -13.59 -1.12 -0.39
N ALA A 103 -13.00 -0.28 -1.23
CA ALA A 103 -12.99 1.17 -1.04
C ALA A 103 -14.40 1.74 -1.01
N MET A 104 -15.28 1.33 -1.91
CA MET A 104 -16.69 1.77 -1.91
C MET A 104 -17.43 1.31 -0.65
N LEU A 105 -17.22 0.08 -0.19
CA LEU A 105 -17.76 -0.41 1.06
C LEU A 105 -17.25 0.40 2.26
N ILE A 106 -15.95 0.70 2.31
CA ILE A 106 -15.38 1.54 3.37
C ILE A 106 -16.01 2.93 3.36
N VAL A 107 -16.17 3.57 2.19
CA VAL A 107 -16.77 4.90 2.07
C VAL A 107 -18.21 4.90 2.60
N ILE A 108 -19.00 3.87 2.26
CA ILE A 108 -20.40 3.72 2.70
C ILE A 108 -20.46 3.48 4.22
N PHE A 109 -19.64 2.55 4.72
CA PHE A 109 -19.65 2.12 6.12
C PHE A 109 -18.59 2.82 6.99
N ALA A 110 -18.06 3.98 6.56
CA ALA A 110 -16.97 4.68 7.27
C ALA A 110 -17.33 5.02 8.73
N GLY A 111 -18.58 5.33 9.02
CA GLY A 111 -19.06 5.60 10.39
C GLY A 111 -18.93 4.38 11.30
N PRO A 112 -19.63 3.26 11.01
CA PRO A 112 -19.46 2.01 11.74
C PRO A 112 -18.01 1.53 11.83
N VAL A 113 -17.26 1.58 10.74
CA VAL A 113 -15.84 1.19 10.70
C VAL A 113 -15.01 2.02 11.67
N SER A 114 -15.16 3.35 11.66
CA SER A 114 -14.48 4.25 12.60
C SER A 114 -14.81 3.93 14.07
N ALA A 115 -16.08 3.61 14.38
CA ALA A 115 -16.50 3.25 15.72
C ALA A 115 -15.84 1.95 16.23
N VAL A 116 -15.57 1.02 15.33
CA VAL A 116 -14.92 -0.26 15.67
C VAL A 116 -13.40 -0.12 15.77
N ILE A 117 -12.78 0.72 14.94
CA ILE A 117 -11.31 0.94 14.96
C ILE A 117 -10.88 1.73 16.20
N ALA A 118 -11.61 2.79 16.53
CA ALA A 118 -11.27 3.71 17.61
C ALA A 118 -12.52 3.99 18.49
N PRO A 119 -12.96 3.02 19.30
CA PRO A 119 -14.18 3.13 20.11
C PRO A 119 -14.11 4.23 21.16
N GLY A 120 -12.90 4.60 21.62
CA GLY A 120 -12.69 5.64 22.62
C GLY A 120 -12.70 7.08 22.08
N PHE A 121 -12.80 7.28 20.76
CA PHE A 121 -12.88 8.62 20.18
C PHE A 121 -14.25 9.26 20.49
N ASP A 122 -14.24 10.54 20.81
CA ASP A 122 -15.42 11.36 20.93
C ASP A 122 -16.10 11.58 19.55
N LEU A 123 -17.21 12.30 19.55
CA LEU A 123 -17.98 12.53 18.31
C LEU A 123 -17.18 13.34 17.27
N GLN A 124 -16.39 14.31 17.72
CA GLN A 124 -15.59 15.18 16.83
C GLN A 124 -14.44 14.41 16.20
N ASP A 125 -13.67 13.66 16.99
CA ASP A 125 -12.56 12.83 16.55
C ASP A 125 -13.04 11.74 15.60
N ARG A 126 -14.19 11.11 15.90
CA ARG A 126 -14.81 10.11 15.04
C ARG A 126 -15.25 10.70 13.70
N GLN A 127 -15.86 11.89 13.68
CA GLN A 127 -16.22 12.56 12.42
C GLN A 127 -14.99 12.89 11.57
N LEU A 128 -13.89 13.32 12.21
CA LEU A 128 -12.62 13.57 11.52
C LEU A 128 -12.05 12.27 10.94
N THR A 129 -12.03 11.20 11.74
CA THR A 129 -11.58 9.86 11.29
C THR A 129 -12.39 9.36 10.10
N VAL A 130 -13.71 9.52 10.10
CA VAL A 130 -14.59 9.16 8.97
C VAL A 130 -14.23 9.93 7.70
N LYS A 131 -13.97 11.24 7.80
CA LYS A 131 -13.56 12.04 6.63
C LYS A 131 -12.23 11.56 6.05
N ILE A 132 -11.24 11.33 6.90
CA ILE A 132 -9.90 10.84 6.52
C ILE A 132 -10.01 9.43 5.92
N LEU A 133 -10.75 8.53 6.58
CA LEU A 133 -10.97 7.16 6.13
C LEU A 133 -11.56 7.09 4.72
N ARG A 134 -12.53 7.95 4.42
CA ARG A 134 -13.13 8.04 3.07
C ARG A 134 -12.12 8.43 2.00
N VAL A 135 -11.12 9.26 2.30
CA VAL A 135 -10.03 9.61 1.38
C VAL A 135 -9.04 8.46 1.26
N LEU A 136 -8.59 7.93 2.40
CA LEU A 136 -7.56 6.89 2.42
C LEU A 136 -8.05 5.54 1.88
N ALA A 137 -9.36 5.27 1.88
CA ALA A 137 -9.97 4.07 1.30
C ALA A 137 -9.57 3.82 -0.16
N PHE A 138 -9.22 4.86 -0.90
CA PHE A 138 -8.80 4.74 -2.30
C PHE A 138 -7.33 4.38 -2.48
N SER A 139 -6.48 4.54 -1.47
CA SER A 139 -5.04 4.25 -1.60
C SER A 139 -4.72 2.77 -1.89
N PRO A 140 -5.40 1.76 -1.33
CA PRO A 140 -5.20 0.36 -1.66
C PRO A 140 -5.47 0.00 -3.13
N ILE A 141 -6.29 0.76 -3.84
CA ILE A 141 -6.55 0.55 -5.28
C ILE A 141 -5.25 0.76 -6.06
N PHE A 142 -4.53 1.85 -5.77
CA PHE A 142 -3.23 2.13 -6.39
C PHE A 142 -2.19 1.09 -6.01
N PHE A 143 -2.16 0.67 -4.75
CA PHE A 143 -1.21 -0.35 -4.29
C PHE A 143 -1.49 -1.73 -4.88
N ALA A 144 -2.74 -2.12 -5.09
CA ALA A 144 -3.10 -3.41 -5.69
C ALA A 144 -2.56 -3.52 -7.13
N ALA A 145 -2.83 -2.51 -7.96
CA ALA A 145 -2.26 -2.44 -9.30
C ALA A 145 -0.73 -2.38 -9.27
N SER A 146 -0.18 -1.53 -8.39
CA SER A 146 1.25 -1.33 -8.25
C SER A 146 2.00 -2.59 -7.82
N ASN A 147 1.45 -3.39 -6.90
CA ASN A 147 2.09 -4.64 -6.44
C ASN A 147 2.16 -5.70 -7.54
N ALA A 148 1.12 -5.84 -8.35
CA ALA A 148 1.14 -6.75 -9.49
C ALA A 148 2.18 -6.31 -10.54
N LEU A 149 2.25 -5.00 -10.86
CA LEU A 149 3.29 -4.45 -11.73
C LEU A 149 4.69 -4.59 -11.12
N GLY A 150 4.82 -4.40 -9.80
CA GLY A 150 6.06 -4.59 -9.07
C GLY A 150 6.60 -6.02 -9.16
N ALA A 151 5.75 -7.01 -8.99
CA ALA A 151 6.12 -8.41 -9.13
C ALA A 151 6.58 -8.73 -10.58
N MET A 152 5.95 -8.11 -11.59
CA MET A 152 6.40 -8.20 -12.98
C MET A 152 7.79 -7.55 -13.17
N LEU A 153 8.04 -6.38 -12.57
CA LEU A 153 9.35 -5.71 -12.65
C LEU A 153 10.46 -6.57 -12.00
N ILE A 154 10.19 -7.17 -10.84
CA ILE A 154 11.11 -8.11 -10.19
C ILE A 154 11.43 -9.29 -11.10
N THR A 155 10.42 -9.91 -11.70
CA THR A 155 10.57 -11.04 -12.63
C THR A 155 11.43 -10.66 -13.84
N LYS A 156 11.31 -9.42 -14.33
CA LYS A 156 12.12 -8.85 -15.42
C LYS A 156 13.46 -8.26 -14.96
N ARG A 157 13.82 -8.40 -13.68
CA ARG A 157 15.05 -7.85 -13.05
C ARG A 157 15.17 -6.32 -13.19
N ARG A 158 14.05 -5.60 -13.21
CA ARG A 158 13.99 -4.13 -13.33
C ARG A 158 13.79 -3.51 -11.94
N PHE A 159 14.86 -3.41 -11.16
CA PHE A 159 14.78 -3.11 -9.73
C PHE A 159 14.68 -1.61 -9.40
N LEU A 160 15.14 -0.72 -10.30
CA LEU A 160 15.22 0.72 -9.99
C LEU A 160 13.84 1.33 -9.74
N PHE A 161 12.93 1.19 -10.68
CA PHE A 161 11.58 1.77 -10.57
C PHE A 161 10.72 1.05 -9.54
N TYR A 162 10.98 -0.24 -9.34
CA TYR A 162 10.39 -0.97 -8.22
C TYR A 162 10.79 -0.37 -6.88
N GLY A 163 12.08 -0.09 -6.66
CA GLY A 163 12.60 0.47 -5.42
C GLY A 163 12.30 1.96 -5.24
N LEU A 164 12.16 2.74 -6.32
CA LEU A 164 11.78 4.16 -6.26
C LEU A 164 10.32 4.38 -5.84
N SER A 165 9.45 3.38 -6.02
CA SER A 165 8.03 3.54 -5.71
C SER A 165 7.76 3.95 -4.25
N PRO A 166 8.34 3.29 -3.22
CA PRO A 166 8.14 3.69 -1.82
C PRO A 166 8.76 5.06 -1.50
N VAL A 167 9.83 5.43 -2.20
CA VAL A 167 10.46 6.77 -2.10
C VAL A 167 9.45 7.85 -2.50
N LEU A 168 8.82 7.69 -3.68
CA LEU A 168 7.82 8.63 -4.19
C LEU A 168 6.56 8.67 -3.33
N TYR A 169 6.17 7.53 -2.74
CA TYR A 169 5.08 7.48 -1.78
C TYR A 169 5.34 8.37 -0.56
N ASN A 170 6.49 8.23 0.09
CA ASN A 170 6.86 9.07 1.22
C ASN A 170 6.98 10.55 0.83
N LEU A 171 7.53 10.87 -0.34
CA LEU A 171 7.58 12.23 -0.86
C LEU A 171 6.18 12.83 -1.05
N GLY A 172 5.21 12.05 -1.53
CA GLY A 172 3.82 12.49 -1.65
C GLY A 172 3.21 12.86 -0.29
N ILE A 173 3.46 12.05 0.74
CA ILE A 173 2.99 12.33 2.11
C ILE A 173 3.67 13.59 2.67
N ILE A 174 4.98 13.70 2.53
CA ILE A 174 5.75 14.88 2.97
C ILE A 174 5.22 16.14 2.26
N ALA A 175 5.02 16.09 0.96
CA ALA A 175 4.45 17.20 0.19
C ALA A 175 3.06 17.58 0.70
N GLY A 176 2.20 16.60 0.99
CA GLY A 176 0.89 16.83 1.61
C GLY A 176 1.00 17.53 2.98
N THR A 177 1.96 17.10 3.80
CA THR A 177 2.21 17.68 5.12
C THR A 177 2.72 19.12 5.03
N LEU A 178 3.67 19.39 4.15
CA LEU A 178 4.30 20.71 4.06
C LEU A 178 3.50 21.74 3.25
N LEU A 179 2.80 21.29 2.19
CA LEU A 179 2.14 22.18 1.24
C LEU A 179 0.63 22.28 1.46
N LEU A 180 -0.02 21.19 1.88
CA LEU A 180 -1.47 21.15 2.01
C LEU A 180 -1.93 21.26 3.46
N ALA A 181 -1.20 20.71 4.42
CA ALA A 181 -1.61 20.77 5.82
C ALA A 181 -1.71 22.19 6.40
N PRO A 182 -0.92 23.21 6.00
CA PRO A 182 -1.11 24.57 6.47
C PRO A 182 -2.50 25.15 6.16
N ARG A 183 -3.17 24.68 5.11
CA ARG A 183 -4.51 25.15 4.70
C ARG A 183 -5.63 24.19 5.07
N PHE A 184 -5.38 22.90 5.04
CA PHE A 184 -6.40 21.85 5.18
C PHE A 184 -6.21 20.98 6.43
N GLY A 185 -5.24 21.31 7.30
CA GLY A 185 -4.91 20.49 8.45
C GLY A 185 -4.55 19.05 8.06
N ILE A 186 -4.92 18.11 8.88
CA ILE A 186 -4.63 16.68 8.68
C ILE A 186 -5.24 16.10 7.37
N MET A 187 -6.30 16.72 6.85
CA MET A 187 -6.85 16.34 5.53
C MET A 187 -5.86 16.59 4.40
N GLY A 188 -5.00 17.60 4.51
CA GLY A 188 -3.90 17.82 3.57
C GLY A 188 -2.92 16.65 3.54
N VAL A 189 -2.65 16.04 4.69
CA VAL A 189 -1.83 14.81 4.78
C VAL A 189 -2.53 13.63 4.11
N ALA A 190 -3.83 13.44 4.36
CA ALA A 190 -4.59 12.36 3.74
C ALA A 190 -4.60 12.45 2.21
N VAL A 191 -4.77 13.64 1.65
CA VAL A 191 -4.67 13.90 0.21
C VAL A 191 -3.25 13.65 -0.30
N GLY A 192 -2.22 14.09 0.45
CA GLY A 192 -0.82 13.82 0.13
C GLY A 192 -0.49 12.33 0.11
N THR A 193 -1.08 11.57 1.02
CA THR A 193 -0.96 10.10 1.07
C THR A 193 -1.57 9.45 -0.18
N LEU A 194 -2.75 9.87 -0.58
CA LEU A 194 -3.40 9.39 -1.80
C LEU A 194 -2.59 9.75 -3.06
N PHE A 195 -2.08 10.98 -3.11
CA PHE A 195 -1.18 11.41 -4.18
C PHE A 195 0.11 10.61 -4.22
N GLY A 196 0.72 10.33 -3.07
CA GLY A 196 1.88 9.46 -2.94
C GLY A 196 1.60 8.03 -3.44
N ALA A 197 0.43 7.47 -3.12
CA ALA A 197 0.01 6.16 -3.63
C ALA A 197 -0.16 6.16 -5.16
N ALA A 198 -0.67 7.25 -5.72
CA ALA A 198 -0.73 7.43 -7.18
C ALA A 198 0.67 7.51 -7.81
N LEU A 199 1.60 8.27 -7.22
CA LEU A 199 3.00 8.34 -7.68
C LEU A 199 3.70 6.99 -7.60
N HIS A 200 3.46 6.23 -6.53
CA HIS A 200 3.96 4.87 -6.35
C HIS A 200 3.51 3.94 -7.50
N LEU A 201 2.29 4.07 -7.98
CA LEU A 201 1.79 3.33 -9.13
C LEU A 201 2.37 3.86 -10.44
N LEU A 202 2.33 5.18 -10.66
CA LEU A 202 2.74 5.81 -11.91
C LEU A 202 4.17 5.51 -12.30
N VAL A 203 5.09 5.50 -11.33
CA VAL A 203 6.50 5.17 -11.60
C VAL A 203 6.67 3.72 -12.08
N ARG A 204 5.88 2.79 -11.57
CA ARG A 204 5.90 1.39 -12.04
C ARG A 204 5.24 1.24 -13.40
N ILE A 205 4.15 1.95 -13.66
CA ILE A 205 3.52 2.00 -14.99
C ILE A 205 4.53 2.49 -16.03
N ALA A 206 5.26 3.56 -15.75
CA ALA A 206 6.25 4.14 -16.67
C ALA A 206 7.33 3.12 -17.08
N ASP A 207 7.81 2.30 -16.14
CA ASP A 207 8.84 1.30 -16.43
C ASP A 207 8.26 0.06 -17.13
N VAL A 208 7.09 -0.37 -16.73
CA VAL A 208 6.38 -1.50 -17.36
C VAL A 208 6.02 -1.16 -18.81
N TRP A 209 5.59 0.07 -19.08
CA TRP A 209 5.36 0.54 -20.46
C TRP A 209 6.63 0.49 -21.31
N ARG A 210 7.76 0.93 -20.77
CA ARG A 210 9.07 0.82 -21.44
C ARG A 210 9.51 -0.63 -21.69
N SER A 211 8.95 -1.59 -20.95
CA SER A 211 9.21 -3.01 -21.17
C SER A 211 8.35 -3.64 -22.30
N GLY A 212 7.50 -2.84 -22.96
CA GLY A 212 6.62 -3.27 -24.05
C GLY A 212 5.25 -3.82 -23.61
N PHE A 213 5.00 -3.97 -22.31
CA PHE A 213 3.71 -4.41 -21.79
C PHE A 213 2.65 -3.32 -21.94
N ARG A 214 1.45 -3.73 -22.33
CA ARG A 214 0.28 -2.85 -22.40
C ARG A 214 -0.84 -3.46 -21.58
N PHE A 215 -1.35 -2.67 -20.64
CA PHE A 215 -2.50 -3.08 -19.83
C PHE A 215 -3.76 -3.22 -20.69
N LYS A 216 -4.47 -4.33 -20.47
CA LYS A 216 -5.81 -4.58 -20.99
C LYS A 216 -6.67 -5.09 -19.85
N ALA A 217 -7.85 -4.51 -19.65
CA ALA A 217 -8.79 -5.01 -18.65
C ALA A 217 -9.29 -6.40 -19.08
N VAL A 218 -8.85 -7.43 -18.37
CA VAL A 218 -9.18 -8.84 -18.64
C VAL A 218 -9.58 -9.51 -17.35
N LEU A 219 -10.66 -10.29 -17.37
CA LEU A 219 -11.11 -11.11 -16.26
C LEU A 219 -11.05 -12.58 -16.66
N ALA A 220 -9.93 -13.23 -16.41
CA ALA A 220 -9.67 -14.63 -16.77
C ALA A 220 -9.79 -15.56 -15.54
N PHE A 221 -10.90 -15.46 -14.78
CA PHE A 221 -11.13 -16.24 -13.55
C PHE A 221 -11.13 -17.77 -13.74
N ARG A 222 -11.35 -18.24 -14.97
CA ARG A 222 -11.45 -19.66 -15.29
C ARG A 222 -10.12 -20.30 -15.67
N THR A 223 -9.06 -19.50 -15.89
CA THR A 223 -7.74 -20.05 -16.26
C THR A 223 -7.13 -20.83 -15.09
N PRO A 224 -6.43 -21.95 -15.38
CA PRO A 224 -5.77 -22.75 -14.34
C PRO A 224 -4.79 -21.92 -13.51
N GLU A 225 -4.07 -21.01 -14.15
CA GLU A 225 -3.07 -20.13 -13.53
C GLU A 225 -3.72 -19.17 -12.52
N PHE A 226 -4.85 -18.56 -12.88
CA PHE A 226 -5.58 -17.67 -11.98
C PHE A 226 -6.15 -18.43 -10.77
N ARG A 227 -6.77 -19.61 -11.01
CA ARG A 227 -7.27 -20.46 -9.93
C ARG A 227 -6.15 -20.90 -8.98
N LYS A 228 -4.99 -21.28 -9.53
CA LYS A 228 -3.81 -21.64 -8.75
C LYS A 228 -3.33 -20.44 -7.89
N THR A 229 -3.35 -19.23 -8.46
CA THR A 229 -3.02 -18.01 -7.71
C THR A 229 -3.93 -17.85 -6.50
N ILE A 230 -5.25 -17.89 -6.68
CA ILE A 230 -6.22 -17.77 -5.59
C ILE A 230 -6.03 -18.89 -4.54
N SER A 231 -5.86 -20.13 -4.98
CA SER A 231 -5.61 -21.27 -4.08
C SER A 231 -4.36 -21.10 -3.20
N LEU A 232 -3.31 -20.47 -3.73
CA LEU A 232 -2.08 -20.18 -2.98
C LEU A 232 -2.21 -18.94 -2.09
N MET A 233 -3.10 -18.00 -2.44
CA MET A 233 -3.36 -16.79 -1.67
C MET A 233 -4.18 -17.08 -0.41
N ILE A 234 -5.25 -17.89 -0.52
CA ILE A 234 -6.20 -18.14 0.56
C ILE A 234 -5.50 -18.54 1.89
N PRO A 235 -4.59 -19.53 1.95
CA PRO A 235 -3.93 -19.90 3.20
C PRO A 235 -3.12 -18.75 3.81
N LYS A 236 -2.54 -17.88 2.98
CA LYS A 236 -1.72 -16.76 3.43
C LYS A 236 -2.56 -15.59 3.96
N MET A 237 -3.79 -15.45 3.47
CA MET A 237 -4.73 -14.46 4.00
C MET A 237 -5.06 -14.72 5.48
N PHE A 238 -4.93 -15.97 5.96
CA PHE A 238 -5.15 -16.32 7.36
C PHE A 238 -3.89 -16.25 8.24
N GLY A 239 -2.70 -16.17 7.65
CA GLY A 239 -1.43 -16.10 8.39
C GLY A 239 -1.09 -14.71 8.96
N HIS A 240 -1.47 -13.63 8.26
CA HIS A 240 -1.20 -12.24 8.66
C HIS A 240 -2.21 -11.60 9.63
N PRO A 241 -3.48 -12.03 9.73
CA PRO A 241 -4.47 -11.35 10.57
C PRO A 241 -4.10 -11.20 12.03
N ILE A 242 -3.27 -12.10 12.58
CA ILE A 242 -2.90 -12.09 14.01
C ILE A 242 -2.06 -10.86 14.35
N GLU A 243 -1.03 -10.54 13.55
CA GLU A 243 -0.21 -9.33 13.75
C GLU A 243 -1.05 -8.05 13.60
N LEU A 244 -1.89 -8.01 12.57
CA LEU A 244 -2.75 -6.86 12.27
C LEU A 244 -3.86 -6.69 13.33
N ALA A 245 -4.41 -7.78 13.87
CA ALA A 245 -5.36 -7.72 14.97
C ALA A 245 -4.73 -7.16 16.25
N THR A 246 -3.45 -7.41 16.47
CA THR A 246 -2.69 -6.83 17.58
C THR A 246 -2.60 -5.32 17.46
N PHE A 247 -2.21 -4.80 16.28
CA PHE A 247 -2.19 -3.35 16.03
C PHE A 247 -3.56 -2.71 16.16
N TRP A 248 -4.60 -3.38 15.70
CA TRP A 248 -5.97 -2.90 15.90
C TRP A 248 -6.37 -2.86 17.37
N GLY A 249 -6.07 -3.91 18.13
CA GLY A 249 -6.31 -3.95 19.58
C GLY A 249 -5.61 -2.80 20.30
N PHE A 250 -4.34 -2.54 20.00
CA PHE A 250 -3.61 -1.40 20.54
C PHE A 250 -4.23 -0.06 20.15
N THR A 251 -4.64 0.12 18.89
CA THR A 251 -5.30 1.35 18.44
C THR A 251 -6.63 1.57 19.16
N ALA A 252 -7.43 0.51 19.33
CA ALA A 252 -8.70 0.58 20.04
C ALA A 252 -8.52 0.99 21.50
N ILE A 253 -7.53 0.41 22.22
CA ILE A 253 -7.20 0.77 23.60
C ILE A 253 -6.66 2.21 23.66
N ALA A 254 -5.71 2.55 22.80
CA ALA A 254 -5.09 3.87 22.78
C ALA A 254 -6.07 5.00 22.44
N SER A 255 -7.14 4.70 21.69
CA SER A 255 -8.19 5.67 21.37
C SER A 255 -8.91 6.20 22.60
N ALA A 256 -8.97 5.41 23.68
CA ALA A 256 -9.58 5.78 24.95
C ALA A 256 -8.61 6.53 25.90
N LEU A 257 -7.34 6.64 25.54
CA LEU A 257 -6.31 7.31 26.33
C LEU A 257 -6.18 8.80 25.94
N ALA A 258 -5.15 9.47 26.46
CA ALA A 258 -4.87 10.87 26.15
C ALA A 258 -4.65 11.12 24.64
N ALA A 259 -4.81 12.37 24.22
CA ALA A 259 -4.53 12.79 22.85
C ALA A 259 -3.07 12.45 22.48
N GLY A 260 -2.84 11.92 21.27
CA GLY A 260 -1.55 11.48 20.78
C GLY A 260 -1.20 10.03 21.11
N SER A 261 -2.01 9.32 21.90
CA SER A 261 -1.71 7.94 22.28
C SER A 261 -1.69 6.98 21.09
N VAL A 262 -2.59 7.15 20.14
CA VAL A 262 -2.59 6.34 18.89
C VAL A 262 -1.36 6.68 18.05
N ALA A 263 -1.01 7.96 17.94
CA ALA A 263 0.15 8.42 17.18
C ALA A 263 1.49 7.90 17.71
N VAL A 264 1.60 7.70 19.02
CA VAL A 264 2.84 7.21 19.67
C VAL A 264 3.05 5.71 19.44
N ILE A 265 1.98 4.93 19.29
CA ILE A 265 2.08 3.47 19.10
C ILE A 265 2.05 3.05 17.63
N SER A 266 1.78 3.96 16.68
CA SER A 266 1.72 3.73 15.24
C SER A 266 3.08 3.95 14.59
#